data_9b6df5b3e813f3aea5a7fb590fb6a36e
#
_entry.id   9b6df5b3e813f3aea5a7fb590fb6a36e
#
_cell.length_a   1.000
_cell.length_b   1.000
_cell.length_c   1.000
_cell.angle_alpha   90.00
_cell.angle_beta   90.00
_cell.angle_gamma   90.00
#
_symmetry.space_group_name_H-M   'P 1'
#
loop_
_entity.id
_entity.type
_entity.pdbx_description
1 polymer ?
#
loop_
_entity_poly.entity_id
_entity_poly.type
_entity_poly.pdbx_seq_one_letter_code
_entity_poly.pdbx_strand_id
1 'polypeptide(L)'
;MSFSSALQSLRKEAKVTQEELAQNLGVSAQAVSKWENGSFPEGDLIPRIADYFHVSIDYLYGRAGKETGIEQQVVSALNALWESYRQSGADMEAANKAYIEKIYDIMWAFQISAWIETSDYYPRPEGTDENSRMASVYANNYGYSYMSPNRNKDFYLFLKEPENKEGFGGLLRQSDDVRNFFRFLSDKTNMELLGYLYRLKYGEYVRRETLIKALGVSGDQIDKSLEYLMSLEEGHGNHPIQSVSVVNDEGKAETAYGVNMNMGGLLFGLLEIADTYVHAPCGFKLQIMNRCKEWVER
;
A
#
# COMPACT_ATOMS: atom_id res chain seq x y z
N MET A 1 -18.86 22.32 -17.60
CA MET A 1 -18.06 23.24 -18.46
C MET A 1 -18.39 22.88 -19.89
N SER A 2 -18.53 23.84 -20.82
CA SER A 2 -18.77 23.54 -22.24
C SER A 2 -17.43 23.32 -22.95
N PHE A 3 -17.43 22.58 -24.10
CA PHE A 3 -16.25 22.41 -24.93
C PHE A 3 -15.56 23.75 -25.22
N SER A 4 -16.31 24.75 -25.63
CA SER A 4 -15.80 26.07 -25.96
C SER A 4 -15.10 26.76 -24.80
N SER A 5 -15.69 26.69 -23.60
CA SER A 5 -15.08 27.24 -22.39
C SER A 5 -13.84 26.45 -21.94
N ALA A 6 -13.84 25.15 -22.11
CA ALA A 6 -12.67 24.31 -21.82
C ALA A 6 -11.50 24.64 -22.77
N LEU A 7 -11.75 24.69 -24.08
CA LEU A 7 -10.76 25.02 -25.09
C LEU A 7 -10.14 26.42 -24.85
N GLN A 8 -10.99 27.43 -24.59
CA GLN A 8 -10.51 28.77 -24.32
C GLN A 8 -9.65 28.85 -23.03
N SER A 9 -10.05 28.15 -21.96
CA SER A 9 -9.26 28.08 -20.72
C SER A 9 -7.90 27.44 -20.95
N LEU A 10 -7.87 26.28 -21.60
CA LEU A 10 -6.62 25.58 -21.90
C LEU A 10 -5.66 26.43 -22.73
N ARG A 11 -6.17 27.08 -23.79
CA ARG A 11 -5.35 27.95 -24.62
C ARG A 11 -4.76 29.12 -23.83
N LYS A 12 -5.58 29.79 -23.00
CA LYS A 12 -5.12 30.90 -22.15
C LYS A 12 -4.09 30.46 -21.11
N GLU A 13 -4.27 29.29 -20.50
CA GLU A 13 -3.35 28.74 -19.53
C GLU A 13 -2.01 28.35 -20.20
N ALA A 14 -2.06 27.79 -21.40
CA ALA A 14 -0.87 27.48 -22.21
C ALA A 14 -0.21 28.76 -22.78
N LYS A 15 -0.84 29.93 -22.62
CA LYS A 15 -0.37 31.25 -23.12
C LYS A 15 -0.14 31.25 -24.64
N VAL A 16 -0.93 30.49 -25.39
CA VAL A 16 -0.87 30.46 -26.86
C VAL A 16 -1.99 31.29 -27.47
N THR A 17 -1.72 31.88 -28.63
CA THR A 17 -2.73 32.62 -29.38
C THR A 17 -3.64 31.69 -30.18
N GLN A 18 -4.76 32.17 -30.70
CA GLN A 18 -5.64 31.40 -31.59
C GLN A 18 -4.91 31.00 -32.87
N GLU A 19 -4.03 31.86 -33.37
CA GLU A 19 -3.19 31.63 -34.55
C GLU A 19 -2.19 30.52 -34.32
N GLU A 20 -1.48 30.53 -33.19
CA GLU A 20 -0.50 29.49 -32.83
C GLU A 20 -1.18 28.14 -32.63
N LEU A 21 -2.34 28.12 -31.95
CA LEU A 21 -3.09 26.86 -31.79
C LEU A 21 -3.56 26.35 -33.17
N ALA A 22 -4.07 27.22 -34.00
CA ALA A 22 -4.52 26.89 -35.36
C ALA A 22 -3.39 26.30 -36.22
N GLN A 23 -2.21 26.90 -36.18
CA GLN A 23 -1.02 26.44 -36.88
C GLN A 23 -0.62 25.01 -36.43
N ASN A 24 -0.62 24.76 -35.13
CA ASN A 24 -0.29 23.45 -34.56
C ASN A 24 -1.31 22.36 -34.93
N LEU A 25 -2.59 22.73 -35.00
CA LEU A 25 -3.66 21.81 -35.42
C LEU A 25 -3.85 21.70 -36.93
N GLY A 26 -3.15 22.52 -37.73
CA GLY A 26 -3.29 22.53 -39.18
C GLY A 26 -4.62 23.08 -39.67
N VAL A 27 -5.19 24.05 -38.97
CA VAL A 27 -6.47 24.67 -39.26
C VAL A 27 -6.34 26.20 -39.38
N SER A 28 -7.42 26.91 -39.70
CA SER A 28 -7.40 28.37 -39.68
C SER A 28 -7.67 28.95 -38.28
N ALA A 29 -7.12 30.12 -37.96
CA ALA A 29 -7.41 30.84 -36.72
C ALA A 29 -8.93 31.15 -36.56
N GLN A 30 -9.64 31.35 -37.66
CA GLN A 30 -11.09 31.52 -37.70
C GLN A 30 -11.83 30.26 -37.20
N ALA A 31 -11.31 29.08 -37.50
CA ALA A 31 -11.88 27.80 -37.01
C ALA A 31 -11.75 27.72 -35.48
N VAL A 32 -10.56 27.97 -34.94
CA VAL A 32 -10.34 28.03 -33.49
C VAL A 32 -11.24 29.05 -32.81
N SER A 33 -11.34 30.24 -33.36
CA SER A 33 -12.25 31.30 -32.87
C SER A 33 -13.71 30.84 -32.84
N LYS A 34 -14.19 30.14 -33.88
CA LYS A 34 -15.55 29.60 -33.91
C LYS A 34 -15.76 28.54 -32.83
N TRP A 35 -14.79 27.68 -32.57
CA TRP A 35 -14.86 26.64 -31.55
C TRP A 35 -14.93 27.25 -30.13
N GLU A 36 -14.15 28.27 -29.87
CA GLU A 36 -14.23 29.02 -28.59
C GLU A 36 -15.55 29.79 -28.41
N ASN A 37 -16.27 30.05 -29.50
CA ASN A 37 -17.57 30.76 -29.52
C ASN A 37 -18.79 29.82 -29.68
N GLY A 38 -18.65 28.52 -29.50
CA GLY A 38 -19.76 27.57 -29.40
C GLY A 38 -19.92 26.61 -30.56
N SER A 39 -19.09 26.68 -31.61
CA SER A 39 -19.03 25.64 -32.66
C SER A 39 -18.18 24.48 -32.19
N PHE A 40 -18.33 23.31 -32.84
CA PHE A 40 -17.50 22.13 -32.60
C PHE A 40 -16.52 21.91 -33.75
N PRO A 41 -15.29 21.43 -33.47
CA PRO A 41 -14.39 20.91 -34.50
C PRO A 41 -14.93 19.64 -35.13
N GLU A 42 -14.36 19.24 -36.27
CA GLU A 42 -14.58 17.93 -36.83
C GLU A 42 -14.06 16.83 -35.90
N GLY A 43 -14.68 15.65 -35.92
CA GLY A 43 -14.47 14.61 -34.93
C GLY A 43 -13.02 14.12 -34.81
N ASP A 44 -12.26 14.16 -35.90
CA ASP A 44 -10.82 13.79 -35.96
C ASP A 44 -9.90 14.85 -35.33
N LEU A 45 -10.34 16.07 -35.19
CA LEU A 45 -9.61 17.16 -34.53
C LEU A 45 -9.71 17.11 -33.01
N ILE A 46 -10.75 16.46 -32.46
CA ILE A 46 -10.96 16.41 -31.01
C ILE A 46 -9.83 15.67 -30.28
N PRO A 47 -9.40 14.48 -30.73
CA PRO A 47 -8.22 13.82 -30.16
C PRO A 47 -6.95 14.68 -30.27
N ARG A 48 -6.73 15.32 -31.41
CA ARG A 48 -5.55 16.17 -31.63
C ARG A 48 -5.51 17.41 -30.72
N ILE A 49 -6.68 17.99 -30.42
CA ILE A 49 -6.82 19.07 -29.43
C ILE A 49 -6.51 18.55 -28.02
N ALA A 50 -7.03 17.36 -27.68
CA ALA A 50 -6.80 16.73 -26.39
C ALA A 50 -5.30 16.43 -26.19
N ASP A 51 -4.65 15.86 -27.22
CA ASP A 51 -3.20 15.55 -27.20
C ASP A 51 -2.36 16.82 -27.08
N TYR A 52 -2.70 17.87 -27.82
CA TYR A 52 -1.97 19.14 -27.80
C TYR A 52 -1.94 19.77 -26.42
N PHE A 53 -3.06 19.71 -25.69
CA PHE A 53 -3.17 20.25 -24.34
C PHE A 53 -2.90 19.23 -23.25
N HIS A 54 -2.56 17.99 -23.60
CA HIS A 54 -2.37 16.88 -22.66
C HIS A 54 -3.56 16.69 -21.70
N VAL A 55 -4.77 16.72 -22.25
CA VAL A 55 -6.01 16.50 -21.51
C VAL A 55 -6.83 15.37 -22.13
N SER A 56 -7.75 14.77 -21.34
CA SER A 56 -8.66 13.78 -21.91
C SER A 56 -9.75 14.43 -22.79
N ILE A 57 -10.29 13.66 -23.73
CA ILE A 57 -11.45 14.09 -24.53
C ILE A 57 -12.63 14.43 -23.61
N ASP A 58 -12.83 13.66 -22.54
CA ASP A 58 -13.88 13.91 -21.56
C ASP A 58 -13.72 15.24 -20.83
N TYR A 59 -12.48 15.68 -20.60
CA TYR A 59 -12.23 17.02 -20.06
C TYR A 59 -12.71 18.11 -21.03
N LEU A 60 -12.43 17.96 -22.31
CA LEU A 60 -12.89 18.93 -23.32
C LEU A 60 -14.41 19.05 -23.35
N TYR A 61 -15.12 17.94 -23.07
CA TYR A 61 -16.58 17.94 -22.99
C TYR A 61 -17.15 18.28 -21.58
N GLY A 62 -16.28 18.61 -20.65
CA GLY A 62 -16.70 18.96 -19.28
C GLY A 62 -17.24 17.77 -18.48
N ARG A 63 -16.96 16.55 -18.92
CA ARG A 63 -17.37 15.28 -18.27
C ARG A 63 -16.36 14.79 -17.27
N ALA A 64 -15.08 15.21 -17.38
CA ALA A 64 -14.02 14.92 -16.45
C ALA A 64 -13.40 16.22 -15.93
N GLY A 65 -12.81 16.21 -14.75
CA GLY A 65 -11.94 17.28 -14.27
C GLY A 65 -10.69 17.41 -15.14
N LYS A 66 -9.98 18.55 -15.07
CA LYS A 66 -8.66 18.72 -15.66
C LYS A 66 -7.76 17.60 -15.12
N GLU A 67 -6.95 17.01 -16.00
CA GLU A 67 -6.20 15.79 -15.73
C GLU A 67 -6.05 15.48 -14.24
N THR A 68 -6.76 14.45 -13.83
CA THR A 68 -6.51 13.85 -12.55
C THR A 68 -5.13 13.21 -12.66
N GLY A 69 -4.19 13.60 -11.82
CA GLY A 69 -2.88 12.97 -11.77
C GLY A 69 -3.01 11.44 -11.73
N ILE A 70 -1.97 10.72 -11.99
CA ILE A 70 -1.97 9.25 -11.95
C ILE A 70 -2.63 8.75 -10.65
N GLU A 71 -2.39 9.43 -9.55
CA GLU A 71 -2.98 9.14 -8.23
C GLU A 71 -4.51 9.17 -8.27
N GLN A 72 -5.08 10.19 -8.88
CA GLN A 72 -6.54 10.32 -8.99
C GLN A 72 -7.13 9.30 -9.97
N GLN A 73 -6.41 8.93 -11.03
CA GLN A 73 -6.84 7.87 -11.95
C GLN A 73 -6.87 6.52 -11.22
N VAL A 74 -5.85 6.22 -10.40
CA VAL A 74 -5.82 5.03 -9.54
C VAL A 74 -7.01 5.03 -8.57
N VAL A 75 -7.24 6.13 -7.86
CA VAL A 75 -8.37 6.26 -6.94
C VAL A 75 -9.71 6.08 -7.67
N SER A 76 -9.87 6.67 -8.85
CA SER A 76 -11.09 6.54 -9.64
C SER A 76 -11.32 5.10 -10.11
N ALA A 77 -10.26 4.41 -10.54
CA ALA A 77 -10.31 3.00 -10.94
C ALA A 77 -10.69 2.09 -9.76
N LEU A 78 -10.10 2.32 -8.58
CA LEU A 78 -10.42 1.57 -7.36
C LEU A 78 -11.87 1.80 -6.91
N ASN A 79 -12.36 3.05 -6.96
CA ASN A 79 -13.73 3.37 -6.62
C ASN A 79 -14.73 2.73 -7.61
N ALA A 80 -14.42 2.74 -8.91
CA ALA A 80 -15.25 2.10 -9.92
C ALA A 80 -15.30 0.58 -9.71
N LEU A 81 -14.17 -0.05 -9.36
CA LEU A 81 -14.11 -1.46 -9.01
C LEU A 81 -15.00 -1.77 -7.80
N TRP A 82 -14.88 -0.98 -6.73
CA TRP A 82 -15.68 -1.14 -5.53
C TRP A 82 -17.18 -1.00 -5.80
N GLU A 83 -17.55 0.01 -6.57
CA GLU A 83 -18.96 0.23 -6.93
C GLU A 83 -19.51 -0.92 -7.79
N SER A 84 -18.71 -1.50 -8.69
CA SER A 84 -19.12 -2.65 -9.48
C SER A 84 -19.46 -3.87 -8.62
N TYR A 85 -18.70 -4.11 -7.55
CA TYR A 85 -19.01 -5.18 -6.59
C TYR A 85 -20.28 -4.91 -5.79
N ARG A 86 -20.51 -3.67 -5.36
CA ARG A 86 -21.75 -3.29 -4.68
C ARG A 86 -22.98 -3.50 -5.56
N GLN A 87 -22.90 -3.16 -6.83
CA GLN A 87 -24.00 -3.32 -7.79
C GLN A 87 -24.25 -4.78 -8.18
N SER A 88 -23.20 -5.60 -8.19
CA SER A 88 -23.32 -7.03 -8.52
C SER A 88 -23.99 -7.86 -7.42
N GLY A 89 -24.18 -7.31 -6.22
CA GLY A 89 -24.68 -8.06 -5.06
C GLY A 89 -23.68 -9.09 -4.53
N ALA A 90 -22.39 -8.95 -4.88
CA ALA A 90 -21.35 -9.83 -4.39
C ALA A 90 -21.22 -9.75 -2.87
N ASP A 91 -20.79 -10.85 -2.26
CA ASP A 91 -20.47 -10.89 -0.85
C ASP A 91 -19.34 -9.90 -0.53
N MET A 92 -19.48 -9.20 0.60
CA MET A 92 -18.50 -8.22 1.05
C MET A 92 -17.09 -8.80 1.26
N GLU A 93 -17.00 -10.06 1.66
CA GLU A 93 -15.72 -10.75 1.79
C GLU A 93 -15.02 -10.91 0.43
N ALA A 94 -15.76 -11.38 -0.57
CA ALA A 94 -15.25 -11.51 -1.94
C ALA A 94 -14.86 -10.15 -2.54
N ALA A 95 -15.64 -9.11 -2.28
CA ALA A 95 -15.34 -7.75 -2.73
C ALA A 95 -14.04 -7.20 -2.09
N ASN A 96 -13.87 -7.37 -0.78
CA ASN A 96 -12.66 -6.96 -0.07
C ASN A 96 -11.42 -7.70 -0.59
N LYS A 97 -11.53 -9.01 -0.80
CA LYS A 97 -10.42 -9.81 -1.35
C LYS A 97 -10.00 -9.30 -2.73
N ALA A 98 -10.95 -9.11 -3.64
CA ALA A 98 -10.67 -8.62 -4.98
C ALA A 98 -10.09 -7.19 -4.99
N TYR A 99 -10.51 -6.36 -4.05
CA TYR A 99 -9.96 -5.02 -3.87
C TYR A 99 -8.48 -5.05 -3.46
N ILE A 100 -8.14 -5.89 -2.48
CA ILE A 100 -6.74 -6.07 -2.04
C ILE A 100 -5.88 -6.64 -3.16
N GLU A 101 -6.37 -7.65 -3.90
CA GLU A 101 -5.67 -8.20 -5.07
C GLU A 101 -5.40 -7.12 -6.12
N LYS A 102 -6.35 -6.22 -6.37
CA LYS A 102 -6.18 -5.12 -7.32
C LYS A 102 -5.13 -4.11 -6.86
N ILE A 103 -5.09 -3.77 -5.56
CA ILE A 103 -4.03 -2.92 -5.00
C ILE A 103 -2.67 -3.59 -5.23
N TYR A 104 -2.56 -4.88 -4.98
CA TYR A 104 -1.32 -5.62 -5.15
C TYR A 104 -0.88 -5.67 -6.63
N ASP A 105 -1.83 -5.81 -7.58
CA ASP A 105 -1.55 -5.70 -9.02
C ASP A 105 -1.02 -4.32 -9.41
N ILE A 106 -1.53 -3.24 -8.81
CA ILE A 106 -1.03 -1.88 -9.04
C ILE A 106 0.41 -1.74 -8.55
N MET A 107 0.73 -2.29 -7.36
CA MET A 107 2.10 -2.31 -6.84
C MET A 107 3.02 -3.15 -7.73
N TRP A 108 2.52 -4.26 -8.27
CA TRP A 108 3.25 -5.06 -9.25
C TRP A 108 3.50 -4.28 -10.54
N ALA A 109 2.50 -3.56 -11.06
CA ALA A 109 2.66 -2.72 -12.25
C ALA A 109 3.76 -1.66 -12.05
N PHE A 110 3.80 -1.01 -10.87
CA PHE A 110 4.91 -0.12 -10.48
C PHE A 110 6.25 -0.86 -10.51
N GLN A 111 6.31 -2.02 -9.89
CA GLN A 111 7.54 -2.80 -9.75
C GLN A 111 8.11 -3.24 -11.11
N ILE A 112 7.27 -3.66 -12.05
CA ILE A 112 7.71 -4.07 -13.39
C ILE A 112 8.05 -2.88 -14.28
N SER A 113 7.35 -1.75 -14.16
CA SER A 113 7.63 -0.55 -14.95
C SER A 113 9.05 -0.01 -14.73
N ALA A 114 9.62 -0.28 -13.56
CA ALA A 114 10.99 0.06 -13.24
C ALA A 114 12.03 -0.87 -13.89
N TRP A 115 11.62 -2.04 -14.40
CA TRP A 115 12.57 -3.03 -14.95
C TRP A 115 12.61 -3.09 -16.47
N ILE A 116 11.49 -2.80 -17.08
CA ILE A 116 11.30 -3.11 -18.48
C ILE A 116 11.02 -1.77 -19.16
N GLU A 117 11.92 -1.34 -20.00
CA GLU A 117 11.71 -0.24 -20.93
C GLU A 117 10.67 -0.66 -22.00
N THR A 118 9.49 -1.05 -21.55
CA THR A 118 8.39 -1.50 -22.41
C THR A 118 7.09 -0.83 -21.99
N SER A 119 6.25 -0.56 -22.96
CA SER A 119 4.88 -0.09 -22.75
C SER A 119 3.91 -1.20 -22.33
N ASP A 120 4.36 -2.46 -22.34
CA ASP A 120 3.49 -3.61 -22.12
C ASP A 120 3.38 -3.95 -20.64
N TYR A 121 2.16 -4.19 -20.20
CA TYR A 121 1.88 -4.70 -18.85
C TYR A 121 2.01 -6.22 -18.82
N TYR A 122 2.82 -6.72 -17.89
CA TYR A 122 2.92 -8.14 -17.60
C TYR A 122 2.17 -8.44 -16.30
N PRO A 123 1.22 -9.39 -16.32
CA PRO A 123 0.49 -9.75 -15.11
C PRO A 123 1.44 -10.32 -14.06
N ARG A 124 1.06 -10.16 -12.82
CA ARG A 124 1.78 -10.74 -11.68
C ARG A 124 1.87 -12.26 -11.86
N PRO A 125 3.07 -12.87 -11.70
CA PRO A 125 3.19 -14.30 -11.82
C PRO A 125 2.33 -15.01 -10.79
N GLU A 126 1.62 -16.03 -11.23
CA GLU A 126 0.97 -16.95 -10.29
C GLU A 126 2.06 -17.83 -9.67
N GLY A 127 2.19 -17.78 -8.35
CA GLY A 127 3.09 -18.65 -7.62
C GLY A 127 2.77 -20.12 -7.92
N THR A 128 3.74 -20.84 -8.45
CA THR A 128 3.56 -22.21 -8.94
C THR A 128 3.92 -23.26 -7.93
N ASP A 129 4.59 -22.88 -6.83
CA ASP A 129 5.12 -23.80 -5.84
C ASP A 129 5.16 -23.11 -4.46
N GLU A 130 4.71 -23.80 -3.41
CA GLU A 130 4.79 -23.33 -2.02
C GLU A 130 6.23 -23.03 -1.57
N ASN A 131 7.22 -23.62 -2.25
CA ASN A 131 8.64 -23.45 -1.97
C ASN A 131 9.34 -22.42 -2.88
N SER A 132 8.71 -21.95 -3.96
CA SER A 132 9.33 -20.97 -4.84
C SER A 132 9.20 -19.58 -4.26
N ARG A 133 10.26 -19.08 -3.66
CA ARG A 133 10.36 -17.69 -3.18
C ARG A 133 10.84 -16.79 -4.32
N MET A 134 9.92 -16.17 -5.02
CA MET A 134 10.27 -15.14 -5.99
C MET A 134 10.24 -13.76 -5.32
N ALA A 135 11.19 -12.93 -5.66
CA ALA A 135 11.18 -11.53 -5.23
C ALA A 135 11.67 -10.62 -6.35
N SER A 136 11.21 -9.39 -6.28
CA SER A 136 11.63 -8.29 -7.12
C SER A 136 12.16 -7.17 -6.25
N VAL A 137 13.32 -6.61 -6.61
CA VAL A 137 13.89 -5.45 -5.95
C VAL A 137 14.17 -4.37 -6.96
N TYR A 138 13.75 -3.18 -6.64
CA TYR A 138 14.17 -1.95 -7.31
C TYR A 138 14.83 -1.03 -6.28
N ALA A 139 16.02 -0.54 -6.59
CA ALA A 139 16.75 0.35 -5.70
C ALA A 139 17.52 1.42 -6.48
N ASN A 140 17.45 2.65 -6.01
CA ASN A 140 18.25 3.77 -6.51
C ASN A 140 18.61 4.72 -5.36
N ASN A 141 19.13 5.91 -5.68
CA ASN A 141 19.49 6.90 -4.67
C ASN A 141 18.31 7.42 -3.84
N TYR A 142 17.08 7.33 -4.35
CA TYR A 142 15.91 8.00 -3.81
C TYR A 142 14.91 7.04 -3.16
N GLY A 143 15.04 5.75 -3.41
CA GLY A 143 14.12 4.78 -2.85
C GLY A 143 14.57 3.34 -3.02
N TYR A 144 13.88 2.48 -2.29
CA TYR A 144 14.02 1.04 -2.34
C TYR A 144 12.63 0.42 -2.33
N SER A 145 12.38 -0.53 -3.21
CA SER A 145 11.19 -1.35 -3.12
C SER A 145 11.52 -2.83 -3.22
N TYR A 146 10.81 -3.61 -2.47
CA TYR A 146 10.86 -5.06 -2.45
C TYR A 146 9.46 -5.61 -2.60
N MET A 147 9.27 -6.54 -3.50
CA MET A 147 7.99 -7.20 -3.70
C MET A 147 8.19 -8.71 -3.83
N SER A 148 7.47 -9.47 -3.04
CA SER A 148 7.34 -10.92 -3.17
C SER A 148 5.97 -11.24 -3.76
N PRO A 149 5.87 -11.65 -5.02
CA PRO A 149 4.59 -11.90 -5.67
C PRO A 149 4.05 -13.33 -5.42
N ASN A 150 4.42 -13.97 -4.33
CA ASN A 150 3.99 -15.33 -4.00
C ASN A 150 2.60 -15.33 -3.37
N ARG A 151 1.69 -16.18 -3.84
CA ARG A 151 0.30 -16.26 -3.35
C ARG A 151 0.16 -16.50 -1.84
N ASN A 152 1.12 -17.16 -1.21
CA ASN A 152 1.06 -17.51 0.21
C ASN A 152 1.81 -16.53 1.12
N LYS A 153 2.62 -15.62 0.52
CA LYS A 153 3.46 -14.65 1.25
C LYS A 153 3.61 -13.38 0.43
N ASP A 154 2.51 -12.85 -0.07
CA ASP A 154 2.51 -11.59 -0.78
C ASP A 154 2.94 -10.47 0.16
N PHE A 155 4.06 -9.84 -0.15
CA PHE A 155 4.66 -8.80 0.64
C PHE A 155 5.20 -7.69 -0.26
N TYR A 156 4.92 -6.45 0.12
CA TYR A 156 5.46 -5.26 -0.54
C TYR A 156 6.02 -4.29 0.49
N LEU A 157 7.27 -3.92 0.32
CA LEU A 157 7.95 -2.91 1.10
C LEU A 157 8.41 -1.78 0.19
N PHE A 158 8.10 -0.56 0.56
CA PHE A 158 8.64 0.63 -0.09
C PHE A 158 9.28 1.55 0.95
N LEU A 159 10.52 1.94 0.69
CA LEU A 159 11.26 2.90 1.50
C LEU A 159 11.67 4.08 0.61
N LYS A 160 11.24 5.28 0.96
CA LYS A 160 11.74 6.51 0.36
C LYS A 160 13.08 6.88 1.03
N GLU A 161 13.95 7.55 0.30
CA GLU A 161 15.17 8.16 0.86
C GLU A 161 14.78 9.05 2.05
N PRO A 162 15.47 8.94 3.18
CA PRO A 162 15.25 9.85 4.30
C PRO A 162 15.72 11.26 3.94
N GLU A 163 14.87 12.25 4.20
CA GLU A 163 15.17 13.66 3.89
C GLU A 163 15.95 14.38 5.00
N ASN A 164 16.02 13.78 6.19
CA ASN A 164 16.75 14.34 7.32
C ASN A 164 18.25 14.00 7.25
N LYS A 165 19.07 14.80 7.94
CA LYS A 165 20.53 14.59 7.95
C LYS A 165 20.96 13.26 8.58
N GLU A 166 20.18 12.72 9.51
CA GLU A 166 20.50 11.47 10.20
C GLU A 166 20.21 10.24 9.35
N GLY A 167 19.40 10.39 8.30
CA GLY A 167 18.97 9.28 7.48
C GLY A 167 18.26 8.19 8.31
N PHE A 168 18.58 6.95 8.05
CA PHE A 168 18.14 5.80 8.87
C PHE A 168 19.06 5.54 10.08
N GLY A 169 20.04 6.42 10.36
CA GLY A 169 20.97 6.27 11.48
C GLY A 169 20.27 6.19 12.84
N GLY A 170 19.16 6.93 13.01
CA GLY A 170 18.33 6.84 14.20
C GLY A 170 17.79 5.43 14.49
N LEU A 171 17.43 4.69 13.45
CA LEU A 171 16.99 3.29 13.59
C LEU A 171 18.12 2.35 14.02
N LEU A 172 19.35 2.62 13.61
CA LEU A 172 20.52 1.83 14.02
C LEU A 172 20.93 2.11 15.47
N ARG A 173 20.66 3.33 15.95
CA ARG A 173 20.84 3.75 17.35
C ARG A 173 19.57 3.47 18.18
N GLN A 174 19.02 2.28 18.05
CA GLN A 174 17.75 1.89 18.67
C GLN A 174 17.67 2.26 20.15
N SER A 175 16.48 2.75 20.55
CA SER A 175 16.12 2.94 21.97
C SER A 175 16.12 1.59 22.71
N ASP A 176 16.19 1.66 24.05
CA ASP A 176 16.10 0.46 24.88
C ASP A 176 14.76 -0.26 24.68
N ASP A 177 13.69 0.48 24.39
CA ASP A 177 12.37 -0.08 24.13
C ASP A 177 12.34 -0.95 22.88
N VAL A 178 12.94 -0.46 21.77
CA VAL A 178 13.06 -1.25 20.53
C VAL A 178 13.92 -2.49 20.75
N ARG A 179 15.03 -2.37 21.49
CA ARG A 179 15.87 -3.53 21.85
C ARG A 179 15.13 -4.53 22.73
N ASN A 180 14.33 -4.05 23.68
CA ASN A 180 13.50 -4.91 24.52
C ASN A 180 12.43 -5.64 23.74
N PHE A 181 11.83 -4.96 22.74
CA PHE A 181 10.88 -5.61 21.84
C PHE A 181 11.52 -6.74 21.02
N PHE A 182 12.71 -6.54 20.48
CA PHE A 182 13.44 -7.65 19.80
C PHE A 182 13.83 -8.78 20.75
N ARG A 183 14.22 -8.48 21.99
CA ARG A 183 14.45 -9.53 23.02
C ARG A 183 13.17 -10.29 23.32
N PHE A 184 12.04 -9.60 23.45
CA PHE A 184 10.75 -10.23 23.62
C PHE A 184 10.42 -11.20 22.49
N LEU A 185 10.59 -10.78 21.23
CA LEU A 185 10.37 -11.62 20.04
C LEU A 185 11.38 -12.76 19.91
N SER A 186 12.57 -12.67 20.48
CA SER A 186 13.58 -13.74 20.45
C SER A 186 13.26 -14.92 21.38
N ASP A 187 12.35 -14.72 22.34
CA ASP A 187 11.91 -15.78 23.24
C ASP A 187 10.85 -16.65 22.58
N LYS A 188 11.09 -17.96 22.56
CA LYS A 188 10.21 -18.94 21.93
C LYS A 188 8.80 -18.92 22.53
N THR A 189 8.69 -18.82 23.85
CA THR A 189 7.40 -18.82 24.56
C THR A 189 6.59 -17.59 24.19
N ASN A 190 7.23 -16.42 24.08
CA ASN A 190 6.57 -15.20 23.67
C ASN A 190 6.05 -15.30 22.23
N MET A 191 6.80 -15.91 21.32
CA MET A 191 6.34 -16.17 19.96
C MET A 191 5.17 -17.15 19.89
N GLU A 192 5.21 -18.20 20.72
CA GLU A 192 4.09 -19.14 20.86
C GLU A 192 2.84 -18.47 21.47
N LEU A 193 3.01 -17.58 22.44
CA LEU A 193 1.94 -16.76 23.00
C LEU A 193 1.31 -15.85 21.95
N LEU A 194 2.11 -15.11 21.20
CA LEU A 194 1.62 -14.30 20.09
C LEU A 194 0.89 -15.16 19.04
N GLY A 195 1.46 -16.30 18.65
CA GLY A 195 0.83 -17.24 17.73
C GLY A 195 -0.49 -17.79 18.25
N TYR A 196 -0.63 -17.98 19.56
CA TYR A 196 -1.90 -18.38 20.17
C TYR A 196 -2.92 -17.24 20.12
N LEU A 197 -2.55 -16.05 20.56
CA LEU A 197 -3.43 -14.87 20.59
C LEU A 197 -3.93 -14.49 19.20
N TYR A 198 -3.06 -14.51 18.20
CA TYR A 198 -3.44 -14.17 16.81
C TYR A 198 -4.26 -15.24 16.08
N ARG A 199 -4.52 -16.41 16.69
CA ARG A 199 -5.54 -17.37 16.21
C ARG A 199 -6.95 -17.02 16.67
N LEU A 200 -7.08 -16.17 17.69
CA LEU A 200 -8.39 -15.73 18.17
C LEU A 200 -9.03 -14.81 17.13
N LYS A 201 -10.34 -14.95 16.94
CA LYS A 201 -11.11 -14.02 16.12
C LYS A 201 -11.31 -12.70 16.86
N TYR A 202 -11.65 -11.66 16.10
CA TYR A 202 -12.01 -10.38 16.69
C TYR A 202 -13.12 -10.54 17.73
N GLY A 203 -12.88 -10.01 18.93
CA GLY A 203 -13.81 -10.10 20.05
C GLY A 203 -13.75 -11.42 20.82
N GLU A 204 -12.89 -12.38 20.44
CA GLU A 204 -12.61 -13.56 21.26
C GLU A 204 -11.53 -13.27 22.29
N TYR A 205 -11.72 -13.82 23.48
CA TYR A 205 -10.80 -13.66 24.61
C TYR A 205 -10.46 -15.01 25.22
N VAL A 206 -9.21 -15.14 25.66
CA VAL A 206 -8.70 -16.35 26.30
C VAL A 206 -8.33 -16.05 27.76
N ARG A 207 -8.69 -16.95 28.66
CA ARG A 207 -8.33 -16.86 30.09
C ARG A 207 -6.86 -17.16 30.31
N ARG A 208 -6.27 -16.53 31.31
CA ARG A 208 -4.87 -16.73 31.71
C ARG A 208 -4.51 -18.21 31.90
N GLU A 209 -5.34 -18.96 32.63
CA GLU A 209 -5.12 -20.40 32.91
C GLU A 209 -5.11 -21.24 31.64
N THR A 210 -5.92 -20.85 30.65
CA THR A 210 -5.93 -21.53 29.35
C THR A 210 -4.61 -21.31 28.61
N LEU A 211 -4.03 -20.11 28.67
CA LEU A 211 -2.72 -19.80 28.08
C LEU A 211 -1.61 -20.62 28.77
N ILE A 212 -1.58 -20.63 30.10
CA ILE A 212 -0.61 -21.42 30.88
C ILE A 212 -0.67 -22.90 30.47
N LYS A 213 -1.88 -23.44 30.42
CA LYS A 213 -2.08 -24.86 30.05
C LYS A 213 -1.70 -25.13 28.60
N ALA A 214 -2.07 -24.26 27.68
CA ALA A 214 -1.83 -24.44 26.26
C ALA A 214 -0.33 -24.34 25.90
N LEU A 215 0.40 -23.46 26.57
CA LEU A 215 1.82 -23.20 26.30
C LEU A 215 2.74 -24.02 27.23
N GLY A 216 2.21 -24.65 28.28
CA GLY A 216 3.00 -25.48 29.19
C GLY A 216 4.04 -24.72 30.02
N VAL A 217 3.79 -23.45 30.32
CA VAL A 217 4.71 -22.54 31.02
C VAL A 217 4.17 -22.11 32.37
N SER A 218 5.02 -21.48 33.20
CA SER A 218 4.60 -20.98 34.50
C SER A 218 3.69 -19.76 34.38
N GLY A 219 2.84 -19.55 35.41
CA GLY A 219 2.00 -18.36 35.50
C GLY A 219 2.80 -17.06 35.47
N ASP A 220 3.91 -17.03 36.19
CA ASP A 220 4.79 -15.84 36.25
C ASP A 220 5.39 -15.48 34.90
N GLN A 221 5.67 -16.47 34.06
CA GLN A 221 6.18 -16.21 32.70
C GLN A 221 5.12 -15.64 31.80
N ILE A 222 3.89 -16.17 31.84
CA ILE A 222 2.75 -15.62 31.10
C ILE A 222 2.44 -14.20 31.55
N ASP A 223 2.39 -13.96 32.86
CA ASP A 223 2.07 -12.64 33.42
C ASP A 223 3.07 -11.58 32.91
N LYS A 224 4.37 -11.85 32.98
CA LYS A 224 5.41 -10.94 32.48
C LYS A 224 5.25 -10.66 30.99
N SER A 225 4.92 -11.67 30.20
CA SER A 225 4.73 -11.51 28.76
C SER A 225 3.49 -10.67 28.45
N LEU A 226 2.38 -10.93 29.14
CA LEU A 226 1.15 -10.17 28.97
C LEU A 226 1.30 -8.71 29.46
N GLU A 227 1.93 -8.50 30.62
CA GLU A 227 2.25 -7.17 31.14
C GLU A 227 3.11 -6.38 30.15
N TYR A 228 4.13 -7.02 29.57
CA TYR A 228 4.96 -6.39 28.56
C TYR A 228 4.15 -6.00 27.32
N LEU A 229 3.33 -6.90 26.76
CA LEU A 229 2.48 -6.59 25.61
C LEU A 229 1.46 -5.48 25.91
N MET A 230 0.92 -5.44 27.12
CA MET A 230 0.03 -4.37 27.57
C MET A 230 0.75 -3.04 27.84
N SER A 231 2.07 -3.06 28.07
CA SER A 231 2.88 -1.84 28.24
C SER A 231 3.29 -1.20 26.91
N LEU A 232 3.22 -1.93 25.81
CA LEU A 232 3.49 -1.38 24.47
C LEU A 232 2.33 -0.47 24.06
N GLU A 233 2.63 0.76 23.71
CA GLU A 233 1.63 1.73 23.28
C GLU A 233 1.69 1.91 21.75
N GLU A 234 0.58 1.59 21.07
CA GLU A 234 0.45 1.65 19.61
C GLU A 234 -0.10 3.01 19.12
N GLY A 235 0.14 4.06 19.87
CA GLY A 235 -0.44 5.37 19.60
C GLY A 235 -1.93 5.47 20.00
N HIS A 236 -2.35 6.65 20.42
CA HIS A 236 -3.73 6.92 20.87
C HIS A 236 -4.25 6.02 22.00
N GLY A 237 -3.36 5.44 22.81
CA GLY A 237 -3.73 4.57 23.94
C GLY A 237 -4.18 3.15 23.55
N ASN A 238 -3.88 2.71 22.34
CA ASN A 238 -4.10 1.32 21.93
C ASN A 238 -2.89 0.47 22.30
N HIS A 239 -3.16 -0.75 22.75
CA HIS A 239 -2.14 -1.77 23.05
C HIS A 239 -2.29 -2.97 22.11
N PRO A 240 -1.20 -3.74 21.84
CA PRO A 240 -1.26 -4.94 21.00
C PRO A 240 -2.31 -5.96 21.45
N ILE A 241 -2.50 -6.03 22.76
CA ILE A 241 -3.50 -6.88 23.39
C ILE A 241 -4.38 -6.05 24.35
N GLN A 242 -5.58 -6.52 24.57
CA GLN A 242 -6.51 -5.92 25.53
C GLN A 242 -6.95 -6.98 26.54
N SER A 243 -7.29 -6.54 27.76
CA SER A 243 -7.82 -7.39 28.81
C SER A 243 -9.27 -7.02 29.13
N VAL A 244 -10.07 -8.03 29.43
CA VAL A 244 -11.46 -7.88 29.87
C VAL A 244 -11.67 -8.71 31.14
N SER A 245 -12.59 -8.25 31.99
CA SER A 245 -13.05 -9.06 33.12
C SER A 245 -14.19 -9.96 32.69
N VAL A 246 -14.01 -11.26 32.85
CA VAL A 246 -15.03 -12.29 32.58
C VAL A 246 -15.41 -13.00 33.88
N VAL A 247 -16.64 -13.47 33.97
CA VAL A 247 -17.09 -14.26 35.11
C VAL A 247 -16.96 -15.75 34.78
N ASN A 248 -16.29 -16.52 35.62
CA ASN A 248 -16.16 -17.97 35.44
C ASN A 248 -17.44 -18.71 35.89
N ASP A 249 -17.45 -20.02 35.70
CA ASP A 249 -18.62 -20.87 36.03
C ASP A 249 -18.93 -20.90 37.56
N GLU A 250 -17.99 -20.49 38.41
CA GLU A 250 -18.13 -20.37 39.85
C GLU A 250 -18.61 -18.96 40.32
N GLY A 251 -18.86 -18.05 39.35
CA GLY A 251 -19.24 -16.67 39.61
C GLY A 251 -18.09 -15.74 40.02
N LYS A 252 -16.82 -16.17 39.87
CA LYS A 252 -15.64 -15.38 40.20
C LYS A 252 -15.17 -14.59 38.98
N ALA A 253 -14.79 -13.33 39.20
CA ALA A 253 -14.19 -12.52 38.13
C ALA A 253 -12.77 -12.97 37.84
N GLU A 254 -12.48 -13.16 36.57
CA GLU A 254 -11.17 -13.53 36.01
C GLU A 254 -10.80 -12.58 34.87
N THR A 255 -9.50 -12.46 34.59
CA THR A 255 -9.01 -11.67 33.45
C THR A 255 -8.86 -12.57 32.22
N ALA A 256 -9.39 -12.12 31.10
CA ALA A 256 -9.20 -12.72 29.80
C ALA A 256 -8.55 -11.71 28.85
N TYR A 257 -7.80 -12.21 27.90
CA TYR A 257 -6.96 -11.43 27.00
C TYR A 257 -7.35 -11.70 25.54
N GLY A 258 -7.35 -10.67 24.73
CA GLY A 258 -7.59 -10.75 23.29
C GLY A 258 -6.67 -9.80 22.53
N VAL A 259 -6.54 -10.00 21.23
CA VAL A 259 -5.73 -9.13 20.38
C VAL A 259 -6.48 -7.86 19.98
N ASN A 260 -5.75 -6.76 19.92
CA ASN A 260 -6.19 -5.59 19.20
C ASN A 260 -5.76 -5.74 17.73
N MET A 261 -6.73 -5.87 16.82
CA MET A 261 -6.49 -6.25 15.42
C MET A 261 -5.73 -5.22 14.58
N ASN A 262 -5.55 -4.00 15.09
CA ASN A 262 -5.04 -2.90 14.27
C ASN A 262 -3.54 -2.99 13.93
N MET A 263 -2.74 -3.74 14.72
CA MET A 263 -1.28 -3.76 14.57
C MET A 263 -0.67 -5.12 14.22
N GLY A 264 -1.47 -6.17 14.13
CA GLY A 264 -0.97 -7.50 13.70
C GLY A 264 -0.22 -7.45 12.38
N GLY A 265 -0.65 -6.59 11.46
CA GLY A 265 -0.01 -6.40 10.16
C GLY A 265 1.44 -5.92 10.27
N LEU A 266 1.77 -5.00 11.19
CA LEU A 266 3.15 -4.54 11.39
C LEU A 266 4.06 -5.64 11.96
N LEU A 267 3.57 -6.42 12.93
CA LEU A 267 4.31 -7.56 13.47
C LEU A 267 4.59 -8.60 12.38
N PHE A 268 3.58 -9.00 11.62
CA PHE A 268 3.76 -9.95 10.53
C PHE A 268 4.66 -9.41 9.42
N GLY A 269 4.57 -8.10 9.09
CA GLY A 269 5.50 -7.45 8.18
C GLY A 269 6.95 -7.49 8.67
N LEU A 270 7.19 -7.23 9.95
CA LEU A 270 8.52 -7.34 10.56
C LEU A 270 9.07 -8.78 10.49
N LEU A 271 8.23 -9.78 10.80
CA LEU A 271 8.62 -11.19 10.73
C LEU A 271 8.89 -11.63 9.29
N GLU A 272 8.12 -11.16 8.31
CA GLU A 272 8.36 -11.44 6.89
C GLU A 272 9.67 -10.81 6.40
N ILE A 273 9.98 -9.57 6.83
CA ILE A 273 11.28 -8.93 6.56
C ILE A 273 12.41 -9.77 7.16
N ALA A 274 12.28 -10.20 8.41
CA ALA A 274 13.30 -11.00 9.09
C ALA A 274 13.49 -12.37 8.41
N ASP A 275 12.40 -13.06 8.05
CA ASP A 275 12.44 -14.33 7.32
C ASP A 275 13.10 -14.15 5.94
N THR A 276 12.77 -13.06 5.22
CA THR A 276 13.40 -12.75 3.93
C THR A 276 14.89 -12.49 4.06
N TYR A 277 15.31 -11.86 5.16
CA TYR A 277 16.72 -11.56 5.42
C TYR A 277 17.54 -12.83 5.71
N VAL A 278 16.94 -13.81 6.40
CA VAL A 278 17.58 -15.07 6.76
C VAL A 278 17.49 -16.09 5.62
N HIS A 279 16.37 -16.12 4.92
CA HIS A 279 16.10 -17.09 3.86
C HIS A 279 15.88 -16.34 2.54
N ALA A 280 16.98 -16.06 1.83
CA ALA A 280 16.92 -15.35 0.56
C ALA A 280 16.02 -16.06 -0.47
N PRO A 281 15.23 -15.32 -1.27
CA PRO A 281 14.39 -15.89 -2.31
C PRO A 281 15.21 -16.54 -3.44
N CYS A 282 14.68 -17.62 -4.02
CA CYS A 282 15.37 -18.39 -5.08
C CYS A 282 15.35 -17.71 -6.45
N GLY A 283 14.35 -16.89 -6.74
CA GLY A 283 14.22 -16.15 -8.00
C GLY A 283 14.29 -14.66 -7.74
N PHE A 284 15.35 -14.01 -8.21
CA PHE A 284 15.58 -12.59 -7.93
C PHE A 284 15.64 -11.83 -9.26
N LYS A 285 14.72 -10.89 -9.45
CA LYS A 285 14.90 -9.86 -10.48
C LYS A 285 15.29 -8.56 -9.79
N LEU A 286 16.46 -8.08 -10.12
CA LEU A 286 17.09 -6.95 -9.46
C LEU A 286 17.36 -5.87 -10.48
N GLN A 287 16.85 -4.68 -10.24
CA GLN A 287 17.33 -3.48 -10.87
C GLN A 287 17.91 -2.56 -9.80
N ILE A 288 19.23 -2.55 -9.69
CA ILE A 288 19.96 -1.64 -8.82
C ILE A 288 20.65 -0.61 -9.70
N MET A 289 20.29 0.64 -9.53
CA MET A 289 21.17 1.74 -9.92
C MET A 289 22.14 1.99 -8.77
N ASN A 290 23.42 2.08 -9.08
CA ASN A 290 24.45 2.32 -8.06
C ASN A 290 24.06 3.48 -7.17
N ARG A 291 23.88 3.19 -5.89
CA ARG A 291 23.57 4.20 -4.90
C ARG A 291 24.80 5.03 -4.62
N CYS A 292 24.74 6.34 -4.89
CA CYS A 292 25.81 7.28 -4.65
C CYS A 292 25.64 8.08 -3.35
N LYS A 293 24.47 7.92 -2.67
CA LYS A 293 24.16 8.58 -1.41
C LYS A 293 24.18 7.59 -0.25
N GLU A 294 24.65 8.06 0.88
CA GLU A 294 24.58 7.33 2.15
C GLU A 294 23.19 7.51 2.76
N TRP A 295 22.57 6.40 3.18
CA TRP A 295 21.27 6.42 3.88
C TRP A 295 21.45 6.48 5.40
N VAL A 296 22.68 6.53 5.85
CA VAL A 296 23.08 6.62 7.26
C VAL A 296 24.19 7.63 7.33
N GLU A 297 24.09 8.58 8.25
CA GLU A 297 25.17 9.53 8.53
C GLU A 297 26.38 8.79 9.11
N ARG A 298 27.59 9.20 8.71
CA ARG A 298 28.85 8.65 9.23
C ARG A 298 29.10 9.01 10.68
#